data_a2d32a390686812afe35f49bf9da30cf
#
_entry.id   a2d32a390686812afe35f49bf9da30cf
#
_cell.length_a   1.000
_cell.length_b   1.000
_cell.length_c   1.000
_cell.angle_alpha   90.00
_cell.angle_beta   90.00
_cell.angle_gamma   90.00
#
_symmetry.space_group_name_H-M   'P 1'
#
loop_
_entity.id
_entity.type
_entity.pdbx_description
1 polymer ?
#
loop_
_entity_poly.entity_id
_entity_poly.type
_entity_poly.pdbx_seq_one_letter_code
_entity_poly.pdbx_strand_id
1 'polypeptide(L)'
;MKTNNMKKIYVAMSADILHIGHLNIISHAASLGELTVGILTDEAIASYKRLPTLTYEVRSKTVESIKGVAKVIPQYTLDYTDNLNSIKPDVVVHGDDWKSGIQASARQKVLDTLSQWGGELVEPSYTEGISSTMINESLKGLGTTPNVRLGRLRRLIDAKPIVRIMESHSGLTGLIVEHAKHQEEGGMISEFDGMWSSSLTDSTS
;
A
#
# COMPACT_ATOMS: atom_id res chain seq x y z
N MET A 1 4.86 20.68 37.52
CA MET A 1 5.63 20.33 36.31
C MET A 1 4.58 20.03 35.22
N LYS A 2 4.47 20.88 34.19
CA LYS A 2 3.65 20.54 33.02
C LYS A 2 4.36 19.40 32.30
N THR A 3 3.82 18.20 32.37
CA THR A 3 4.21 17.12 31.47
C THR A 3 3.96 17.63 30.06
N ASN A 4 5.00 17.94 29.35
CA ASN A 4 4.94 18.30 27.93
C ASN A 4 4.53 17.01 27.19
N ASN A 5 3.22 16.76 27.12
CA ASN A 5 2.69 15.57 26.47
C ASN A 5 2.90 15.77 24.98
N MET A 6 3.90 15.09 24.42
CA MET A 6 4.22 15.17 22.98
C MET A 6 3.00 14.68 22.20
N LYS A 7 2.59 15.43 21.16
CA LYS A 7 1.45 15.04 20.33
C LYS A 7 1.67 13.64 19.73
N LYS A 8 0.65 12.81 19.73
CA LYS A 8 0.66 11.52 19.07
C LYS A 8 0.32 11.72 17.60
N ILE A 9 1.19 11.29 16.73
CA ILE A 9 1.04 11.42 15.28
C ILE A 9 0.88 10.04 14.65
N TYR A 10 -0.03 9.92 13.70
CA TYR A 10 -0.24 8.68 12.96
C TYR A 10 -0.14 8.91 11.45
N VAL A 11 0.56 8.00 10.78
CA VAL A 11 0.66 7.91 9.32
C VAL A 11 0.40 6.48 8.92
N ALA A 12 -0.41 6.21 7.88
CA ALA A 12 -0.50 4.89 7.29
C ALA A 12 0.02 4.89 5.86
N MET A 13 0.75 3.83 5.47
CA MET A 13 1.31 3.71 4.13
C MET A 13 1.57 2.25 3.74
N SER A 14 1.67 1.99 2.44
CA SER A 14 2.10 0.68 1.93
C SER A 14 3.61 0.48 2.02
N ALA A 15 4.39 1.53 1.79
CA ALA A 15 5.87 1.55 1.83
C ALA A 15 6.53 0.43 1.00
N ASP A 16 5.92 0.03 -0.14
CA ASP A 16 6.46 -1.06 -0.98
C ASP A 16 7.83 -0.68 -1.55
N ILE A 17 7.91 0.48 -2.19
CA ILE A 17 9.17 1.08 -2.62
C ILE A 17 9.23 2.48 -2.02
N LEU A 18 10.13 2.68 -1.08
CA LEU A 18 10.32 3.98 -0.47
C LEU A 18 10.96 4.95 -1.47
N HIS A 19 10.40 6.15 -1.53
CA HIS A 19 10.89 7.26 -2.33
C HIS A 19 10.77 8.57 -1.54
N ILE A 20 11.31 9.64 -2.08
CA ILE A 20 11.36 10.94 -1.40
C ILE A 20 9.98 11.43 -0.92
N GLY A 21 8.89 11.11 -1.64
CA GLY A 21 7.53 11.43 -1.22
C GLY A 21 7.17 10.81 0.14
N HIS A 22 7.49 9.52 0.37
CA HIS A 22 7.29 8.89 1.68
C HIS A 22 8.16 9.53 2.76
N LEU A 23 9.43 9.84 2.44
CA LEU A 23 10.34 10.46 3.41
C LEU A 23 9.88 11.87 3.80
N ASN A 24 9.32 12.64 2.87
CA ASN A 24 8.75 13.96 3.14
C ASN A 24 7.56 13.87 4.10
N ILE A 25 6.63 12.92 3.88
CA ILE A 25 5.50 12.69 4.78
C ILE A 25 5.97 12.26 6.18
N ILE A 26 6.91 11.31 6.26
CA ILE A 26 7.47 10.85 7.54
C ILE A 26 8.18 11.98 8.27
N SER A 27 9.00 12.76 7.57
CA SER A 27 9.74 13.88 8.16
C SER A 27 8.81 14.98 8.65
N HIS A 28 7.77 15.32 7.87
CA HIS A 28 6.75 16.28 8.26
C HIS A 28 6.00 15.79 9.51
N ALA A 29 5.52 14.55 9.50
CA ALA A 29 4.81 13.95 10.62
C ALA A 29 5.67 13.90 11.89
N ALA A 30 6.94 13.48 11.78
CA ALA A 30 7.88 13.43 12.90
C ALA A 30 8.18 14.82 13.50
N SER A 31 8.06 15.89 12.71
CA SER A 31 8.24 17.26 13.23
C SER A 31 7.07 17.73 14.10
N LEU A 32 5.90 17.09 14.01
CA LEU A 32 4.70 17.44 14.76
C LEU A 32 4.60 16.75 16.12
N GLY A 33 5.30 15.62 16.32
CA GLY A 33 5.24 14.88 17.57
C GLY A 33 5.79 13.46 17.49
N GLU A 34 5.34 12.59 18.40
CA GLU A 34 5.69 11.17 18.45
C GLU A 34 4.99 10.40 17.34
N LEU A 35 5.76 9.98 16.34
CA LEU A 35 5.24 9.36 15.12
C LEU A 35 5.08 7.84 15.27
N THR A 36 3.85 7.37 15.13
CA THR A 36 3.53 5.95 14.86
C THR A 36 3.18 5.78 13.39
N VAL A 37 3.82 4.83 12.71
CA VAL A 37 3.53 4.51 11.31
C VAL A 37 2.80 3.16 11.22
N GLY A 38 1.61 3.16 10.61
CA GLY A 38 0.85 1.97 10.25
C GLY A 38 1.30 1.47 8.87
N ILE A 39 1.88 0.28 8.80
CA ILE A 39 2.25 -0.36 7.53
C ILE A 39 1.15 -1.31 7.10
N LEU A 40 0.58 -1.08 5.92
CA LEU A 40 -0.43 -1.96 5.34
C LEU A 40 0.13 -3.37 5.19
N THR A 41 -0.62 -4.39 5.68
CA THR A 41 -0.24 -5.80 5.50
C THR A 41 -0.31 -6.20 4.03
N ASP A 42 0.26 -7.36 3.66
CA ASP A 42 0.20 -7.84 2.28
C ASP A 42 -1.24 -8.10 1.85
N GLU A 43 -2.09 -8.62 2.77
CA GLU A 43 -3.52 -8.82 2.56
C GLU A 43 -4.27 -7.49 2.34
N ALA A 44 -3.98 -6.48 3.18
CA ALA A 44 -4.59 -5.17 3.04
C ALA A 44 -4.26 -4.53 1.68
N ILE A 45 -3.02 -4.67 1.20
CA ILE A 45 -2.63 -4.18 -0.11
C ILE A 45 -3.28 -5.01 -1.24
N ALA A 46 -3.26 -6.35 -1.10
CA ALA A 46 -3.82 -7.25 -2.11
C ALA A 46 -5.35 -7.11 -2.29
N SER A 47 -6.03 -6.49 -1.31
CA SER A 47 -7.48 -6.25 -1.39
C SER A 47 -7.87 -5.16 -2.41
N TYR A 48 -6.95 -4.26 -2.79
CA TYR A 48 -7.27 -3.12 -3.67
C TYR A 48 -6.29 -2.91 -4.83
N LYS A 49 -5.12 -3.56 -4.78
CA LYS A 49 -4.11 -3.51 -5.85
C LYS A 49 -3.26 -4.78 -5.88
N ARG A 50 -2.31 -4.83 -6.81
CA ARG A 50 -1.37 -5.96 -6.89
C ARG A 50 -0.56 -6.12 -5.60
N LEU A 51 -0.23 -7.38 -5.30
CA LEU A 51 0.64 -7.73 -4.17
C LEU A 51 1.94 -6.90 -4.21
N PRO A 52 2.38 -6.36 -3.07
CA PRO A 52 3.60 -5.57 -3.02
C PRO A 52 4.84 -6.41 -3.36
N THR A 53 5.88 -5.77 -3.86
CA THR A 53 7.16 -6.40 -4.20
C THR A 53 7.85 -6.92 -2.94
N LEU A 54 7.90 -6.09 -1.90
CA LEU A 54 8.50 -6.41 -0.61
C LEU A 54 7.45 -6.96 0.35
N THR A 55 7.83 -7.95 1.18
CA THR A 55 6.95 -8.50 2.21
C THR A 55 6.70 -7.48 3.32
N TYR A 56 5.60 -7.69 4.08
CA TYR A 56 5.25 -6.83 5.21
C TYR A 56 6.43 -6.65 6.19
N GLU A 57 7.15 -7.74 6.52
CA GLU A 57 8.28 -7.72 7.45
C GLU A 57 9.41 -6.82 6.96
N VAL A 58 9.76 -6.92 5.66
CA VAL A 58 10.81 -6.09 5.06
C VAL A 58 10.39 -4.62 5.06
N ARG A 59 9.16 -4.32 4.65
CA ARG A 59 8.61 -2.96 4.60
C ARG A 59 8.57 -2.32 5.99
N SER A 60 8.06 -3.05 6.99
CA SER A 60 7.99 -2.61 8.38
C SER A 60 9.37 -2.33 8.96
N LYS A 61 10.32 -3.26 8.77
CA LYS A 61 11.71 -3.11 9.24
C LYS A 61 12.40 -1.90 8.63
N THR A 62 12.17 -1.68 7.32
CA THR A 62 12.74 -0.53 6.61
C THR A 62 12.22 0.78 7.18
N VAL A 63 10.90 0.89 7.38
CA VAL A 63 10.28 2.11 7.94
C VAL A 63 10.69 2.32 9.41
N GLU A 64 10.77 1.27 10.21
CA GLU A 64 11.24 1.33 11.59
C GLU A 64 12.64 1.94 11.71
N SER A 65 13.49 1.76 10.70
CA SER A 65 14.86 2.28 10.66
C SER A 65 14.95 3.75 10.24
N ILE A 66 13.83 4.39 9.87
CA ILE A 66 13.82 5.79 9.44
C ILE A 66 13.86 6.71 10.66
N LYS A 67 14.76 7.68 10.61
CA LYS A 67 14.88 8.69 11.67
C LYS A 67 13.57 9.44 11.88
N GLY A 68 13.10 9.50 13.11
CA GLY A 68 11.88 10.21 13.50
C GLY A 68 10.66 9.30 13.64
N VAL A 69 10.73 8.03 13.19
CA VAL A 69 9.72 7.02 13.47
C VAL A 69 9.93 6.48 14.88
N ALA A 70 8.94 6.65 15.75
CA ALA A 70 8.98 6.15 17.11
C ALA A 70 8.45 4.72 17.22
N LYS A 71 7.46 4.36 16.39
CA LYS A 71 6.83 3.05 16.40
C LYS A 71 6.29 2.68 15.02
N VAL A 72 6.36 1.40 14.67
CA VAL A 72 5.68 0.80 13.52
C VAL A 72 4.67 -0.24 14.00
N ILE A 73 3.48 -0.21 13.41
CA ILE A 73 2.40 -1.16 13.70
C ILE A 73 1.76 -1.68 12.40
N PRO A 74 1.11 -2.85 12.42
CA PRO A 74 0.35 -3.31 11.25
C PRO A 74 -0.92 -2.46 11.04
N GLN A 75 -1.24 -2.22 9.76
CA GLN A 75 -2.49 -1.67 9.28
C GLN A 75 -3.17 -2.76 8.45
N TYR A 76 -4.18 -3.42 9.02
CA TYR A 76 -4.78 -4.63 8.45
C TYR A 76 -5.76 -4.38 7.31
N THR A 77 -6.28 -3.15 7.18
CA THR A 77 -7.24 -2.77 6.16
C THR A 77 -6.98 -1.36 5.65
N LEU A 78 -7.65 -0.93 4.58
CA LEU A 78 -7.66 0.48 4.16
C LEU A 78 -8.46 1.39 5.11
N ASP A 79 -9.27 0.81 5.96
CA ASP A 79 -10.00 1.53 7.00
C ASP A 79 -9.09 1.71 8.22
N TYR A 80 -8.81 2.96 8.59
CA TYR A 80 -7.89 3.28 9.70
C TYR A 80 -8.57 3.25 11.07
N THR A 81 -9.87 3.05 11.13
CA THR A 81 -10.71 3.20 12.33
C THR A 81 -10.17 2.42 13.54
N ASP A 82 -9.76 1.17 13.35
CA ASP A 82 -9.27 0.33 14.45
C ASP A 82 -7.97 0.88 15.06
N ASN A 83 -6.99 1.22 14.23
CA ASN A 83 -5.74 1.80 14.70
C ASN A 83 -5.96 3.18 15.30
N LEU A 84 -6.82 4.01 14.70
CA LEU A 84 -7.14 5.34 15.23
C LEU A 84 -7.81 5.24 16.60
N ASN A 85 -8.77 4.35 16.78
CA ASN A 85 -9.44 4.13 18.08
C ASN A 85 -8.48 3.62 19.15
N SER A 86 -7.51 2.77 18.77
CA SER A 86 -6.51 2.21 19.69
C SER A 86 -5.48 3.25 20.13
N ILE A 87 -4.99 4.09 19.21
CA ILE A 87 -3.91 5.05 19.44
C ILE A 87 -4.46 6.37 19.97
N LYS A 88 -5.63 6.80 19.45
CA LYS A 88 -6.22 8.13 19.62
C LYS A 88 -5.18 9.22 19.32
N PRO A 89 -4.70 9.31 18.05
CA PRO A 89 -3.70 10.30 17.69
C PRO A 89 -4.28 11.71 17.73
N ASP A 90 -3.45 12.68 18.10
CA ASP A 90 -3.80 14.10 18.01
C ASP A 90 -3.82 14.56 16.55
N VAL A 91 -2.96 13.97 15.71
CA VAL A 91 -2.86 14.30 14.29
C VAL A 91 -2.67 13.03 13.45
N VAL A 92 -3.45 12.93 12.38
CA VAL A 92 -3.18 12.00 11.26
C VAL A 92 -2.54 12.79 10.13
N VAL A 93 -1.46 12.28 9.54
CA VAL A 93 -0.82 12.90 8.37
C VAL A 93 -0.95 11.95 7.18
N HIS A 94 -1.42 12.47 6.06
CA HIS A 94 -1.51 11.75 4.78
C HIS A 94 -1.26 12.70 3.62
N GLY A 95 -0.68 12.22 2.51
CA GLY A 95 -0.60 13.01 1.28
C GLY A 95 -1.99 13.38 0.77
N ASP A 96 -2.11 14.45 0.01
CA ASP A 96 -3.41 14.95 -0.49
C ASP A 96 -3.96 14.15 -1.69
N ASP A 97 -3.28 13.09 -2.12
CA ASP A 97 -3.63 12.21 -3.23
C ASP A 97 -4.87 11.33 -3.00
N TRP A 98 -5.35 11.22 -1.76
CA TRP A 98 -6.55 10.43 -1.42
C TRP A 98 -7.87 11.22 -1.38
N LYS A 99 -7.85 12.49 -1.78
CA LYS A 99 -9.06 13.34 -1.83
C LYS A 99 -10.08 12.88 -2.87
N SER A 100 -9.65 12.05 -3.81
CA SER A 100 -10.48 11.49 -4.88
C SER A 100 -10.21 9.99 -5.08
N GLY A 101 -11.09 9.31 -5.82
CA GLY A 101 -10.94 7.90 -6.13
C GLY A 101 -11.29 6.97 -4.96
N ILE A 102 -10.71 5.77 -4.97
CA ILE A 102 -11.02 4.66 -4.04
C ILE A 102 -10.79 5.06 -2.58
N GLN A 103 -9.80 5.91 -2.32
CA GLN A 103 -9.40 6.26 -0.96
C GLN A 103 -10.21 7.43 -0.36
N ALA A 104 -11.07 8.09 -1.14
CA ALA A 104 -11.89 9.19 -0.64
C ALA A 104 -12.83 8.75 0.52
N SER A 105 -13.36 7.54 0.46
CA SER A 105 -14.17 6.97 1.54
C SER A 105 -13.35 6.71 2.81
N ALA A 106 -12.10 6.26 2.68
CA ALA A 106 -11.20 6.08 3.81
C ALA A 106 -10.86 7.43 4.46
N ARG A 107 -10.62 8.46 3.65
CA ARG A 107 -10.41 9.83 4.15
C ARG A 107 -11.58 10.33 4.99
N GLN A 108 -12.82 10.14 4.50
CA GLN A 108 -14.02 10.57 5.25
C GLN A 108 -14.13 9.86 6.60
N LYS A 109 -13.89 8.53 6.62
CA LYS A 109 -13.89 7.76 7.88
C LYS A 109 -12.82 8.23 8.87
N VAL A 110 -11.65 8.63 8.38
CA VAL A 110 -10.59 9.22 9.23
C VAL A 110 -11.07 10.51 9.87
N LEU A 111 -11.69 11.42 9.10
CA LEU A 111 -12.26 12.66 9.62
C LEU A 111 -13.35 12.40 10.67
N ASP A 112 -14.29 11.50 10.36
CA ASP A 112 -15.38 11.14 11.27
C ASP A 112 -14.85 10.52 12.56
N THR A 113 -13.82 9.68 12.46
CA THR A 113 -13.19 9.03 13.63
C THR A 113 -12.44 10.06 14.49
N LEU A 114 -11.61 10.91 13.88
CA LEU A 114 -10.84 11.93 14.59
C LEU A 114 -11.75 12.94 15.30
N SER A 115 -12.90 13.27 14.72
CA SER A 115 -13.88 14.21 15.33
C SER A 115 -14.37 13.76 16.72
N GLN A 116 -14.33 12.45 17.02
CA GLN A 116 -14.79 11.90 18.31
C GLN A 116 -13.94 12.34 19.51
N TRP A 117 -12.68 12.75 19.28
CA TRP A 117 -11.79 13.24 20.36
C TRP A 117 -11.06 14.54 20.00
N GLY A 118 -11.44 15.21 18.92
CA GLY A 118 -10.85 16.48 18.51
C GLY A 118 -9.48 16.35 17.85
N GLY A 119 -9.16 15.19 17.25
CA GLY A 119 -7.96 15.00 16.44
C GLY A 119 -8.04 15.72 15.10
N GLU A 120 -6.90 15.99 14.48
CA GLU A 120 -6.76 16.75 13.24
C GLU A 120 -6.22 15.88 12.11
N LEU A 121 -6.66 16.14 10.85
CA LEU A 121 -6.08 15.60 9.64
C LEU A 121 -5.21 16.66 8.96
N VAL A 122 -3.93 16.38 8.76
CA VAL A 122 -2.97 17.24 8.06
C VAL A 122 -2.61 16.59 6.73
N GLU A 123 -2.78 17.31 5.64
CA GLU A 123 -2.59 16.82 4.27
C GLU A 123 -1.50 17.65 3.55
N PRO A 124 -0.20 17.34 3.73
CA PRO A 124 0.86 17.97 2.97
C PRO A 124 0.68 17.72 1.47
N SER A 125 1.07 18.69 0.65
CA SER A 125 1.02 18.55 -0.81
C SER A 125 1.82 17.34 -1.27
N TYR A 126 1.25 16.59 -2.21
CA TYR A 126 1.92 15.45 -2.82
C TYR A 126 3.22 15.87 -3.50
N THR A 127 4.26 15.04 -3.37
CA THR A 127 5.55 15.28 -4.05
C THR A 127 5.41 14.87 -5.52
N GLU A 128 5.33 15.84 -6.42
CA GLU A 128 5.20 15.59 -7.86
C GLU A 128 6.42 14.84 -8.45
N GLY A 129 6.17 14.12 -9.53
CA GLY A 129 7.22 13.50 -10.36
C GLY A 129 7.75 12.16 -9.86
N ILE A 130 7.29 11.64 -8.72
CA ILE A 130 7.69 10.32 -8.25
C ILE A 130 6.54 9.62 -7.51
N SER A 131 6.29 8.35 -7.89
CA SER A 131 5.36 7.47 -7.18
C SER A 131 5.87 6.04 -7.17
N SER A 132 5.44 5.24 -6.19
CA SER A 132 5.74 3.80 -6.16
C SER A 132 5.25 3.09 -7.44
N THR A 133 4.16 3.55 -8.05
CA THR A 133 3.62 3.01 -9.29
C THR A 133 4.58 3.25 -10.45
N MET A 134 5.06 4.49 -10.63
CA MET A 134 6.04 4.83 -11.68
C MET A 134 7.33 4.03 -11.54
N ILE A 135 7.84 3.88 -10.31
CA ILE A 135 9.06 3.11 -10.04
C ILE A 135 8.82 1.64 -10.37
N ASN A 136 7.70 1.06 -9.94
CA ASN A 136 7.35 -0.34 -10.23
C ASN A 136 7.21 -0.59 -11.73
N GLU A 137 6.62 0.32 -12.49
CA GLU A 137 6.52 0.22 -13.95
C GLU A 137 7.91 0.24 -14.61
N SER A 138 8.79 1.11 -14.17
CA SER A 138 10.17 1.15 -14.66
C SER A 138 10.97 -0.12 -14.33
N LEU A 139 10.72 -0.73 -13.17
CA LEU A 139 11.37 -1.96 -12.72
C LEU A 139 10.84 -3.22 -13.42
N LYS A 140 9.62 -3.20 -13.96
CA LYS A 140 9.04 -4.36 -14.68
C LYS A 140 9.95 -4.86 -15.83
N GLY A 141 10.61 -3.93 -16.52
CA GLY A 141 11.55 -4.26 -17.60
C GLY A 141 12.87 -4.89 -17.16
N LEU A 142 13.25 -4.78 -15.88
CA LEU A 142 14.50 -5.30 -15.35
C LEU A 142 14.39 -6.74 -14.82
N GLY A 143 13.16 -7.24 -14.69
CA GLY A 143 12.88 -8.56 -14.10
C GLY A 143 13.08 -8.60 -12.59
N THR A 144 12.76 -9.75 -11.99
CA THR A 144 12.91 -10.00 -10.55
C THR A 144 13.86 -11.16 -10.31
N THR A 145 14.49 -11.21 -9.13
CA THR A 145 15.36 -12.34 -8.77
C THR A 145 14.57 -13.65 -8.75
N PRO A 146 15.21 -14.81 -9.01
CA PRO A 146 14.55 -16.12 -8.97
C PRO A 146 13.78 -16.36 -7.66
N ASN A 147 14.35 -15.99 -6.52
CA ASN A 147 13.70 -16.15 -5.21
C ASN A 147 12.40 -15.38 -5.09
N VAL A 148 12.35 -14.14 -5.58
CA VAL A 148 11.13 -13.33 -5.58
C VAL A 148 10.06 -13.96 -6.47
N ARG A 149 10.43 -14.44 -7.65
CA ARG A 149 9.51 -15.13 -8.58
C ARG A 149 8.94 -16.42 -7.99
N LEU A 150 9.79 -17.26 -7.43
CA LEU A 150 9.39 -18.55 -6.85
C LEU A 150 8.46 -18.38 -5.63
N GLY A 151 8.68 -17.35 -4.81
CA GLY A 151 7.84 -17.06 -3.64
C GLY A 151 6.51 -16.39 -3.96
N ARG A 152 6.35 -15.79 -5.15
CA ARG A 152 5.21 -14.92 -5.46
C ARG A 152 3.85 -15.62 -5.42
N LEU A 153 3.73 -16.82 -5.99
CA LEU A 153 2.48 -17.58 -5.98
C LEU A 153 2.06 -17.93 -4.55
N ARG A 154 3.00 -18.36 -3.71
CA ARG A 154 2.71 -18.66 -2.30
C ARG A 154 2.16 -17.43 -1.59
N ARG A 155 2.83 -16.28 -1.72
CA ARG A 155 2.37 -15.01 -1.13
C ARG A 155 1.00 -14.58 -1.64
N LEU A 156 0.68 -14.82 -2.92
CA LEU A 156 -0.66 -14.54 -3.47
C LEU A 156 -1.73 -15.41 -2.80
N ILE A 157 -1.46 -16.72 -2.65
CA ILE A 157 -2.37 -17.67 -2.00
C ILE A 157 -2.58 -17.29 -0.53
N ASP A 158 -1.53 -16.89 0.16
CA ASP A 158 -1.60 -16.50 1.57
C ASP A 158 -2.33 -15.15 1.76
N ALA A 159 -2.20 -14.21 0.82
CA ALA A 159 -2.74 -12.85 0.92
C ALA A 159 -4.16 -12.68 0.36
N LYS A 160 -4.63 -13.57 -0.52
CA LYS A 160 -5.92 -13.44 -1.20
C LYS A 160 -6.82 -14.65 -0.96
N PRO A 161 -8.12 -14.44 -0.69
CA PRO A 161 -9.07 -15.54 -0.55
C PRO A 161 -9.27 -16.30 -1.89
N ILE A 162 -9.06 -15.63 -3.02
CA ILE A 162 -9.15 -16.21 -4.37
C ILE A 162 -8.03 -15.63 -5.21
N VAL A 163 -7.24 -16.51 -5.85
CA VAL A 163 -6.23 -16.17 -6.85
C VAL A 163 -6.79 -16.45 -8.24
N ARG A 164 -6.86 -15.42 -9.08
CA ARG A 164 -7.43 -15.49 -10.43
C ARG A 164 -6.31 -15.68 -11.45
N ILE A 165 -6.27 -16.84 -12.08
CA ILE A 165 -5.28 -17.17 -13.10
C ILE A 165 -6.02 -17.47 -14.41
N MET A 166 -5.62 -16.80 -15.50
CA MET A 166 -6.17 -17.03 -16.83
C MET A 166 -5.18 -17.85 -17.66
N GLU A 167 -5.71 -18.77 -18.45
CA GLU A 167 -4.91 -19.52 -19.41
C GLU A 167 -4.49 -18.65 -20.59
N SER A 168 -3.24 -18.82 -21.04
CA SER A 168 -2.64 -18.13 -22.16
C SER A 168 -2.05 -19.16 -23.13
N HIS A 169 -2.37 -19.03 -24.43
CA HIS A 169 -1.96 -19.97 -25.49
C HIS A 169 -0.92 -19.39 -26.44
N SER A 170 -0.63 -18.11 -26.35
CA SER A 170 0.31 -17.40 -27.21
C SER A 170 0.73 -16.08 -26.59
N GLY A 171 1.76 -15.45 -27.15
CA GLY A 171 2.17 -14.10 -26.70
C GLY A 171 1.05 -13.06 -26.80
N LEU A 172 0.17 -13.17 -27.83
CA LEU A 172 -0.97 -12.25 -27.96
C LEU A 172 -1.99 -12.46 -26.84
N THR A 173 -2.37 -13.70 -26.55
CA THR A 173 -3.31 -13.98 -25.44
C THR A 173 -2.71 -13.62 -24.09
N GLY A 174 -1.41 -13.78 -23.91
CA GLY A 174 -0.67 -13.30 -22.73
C GLY A 174 -0.77 -11.78 -22.55
N LEU A 175 -0.61 -11.01 -23.62
CA LEU A 175 -0.78 -9.56 -23.60
C LEU A 175 -2.24 -9.16 -23.27
N ILE A 176 -3.22 -9.88 -23.78
CA ILE A 176 -4.63 -9.64 -23.46
C ILE A 176 -4.86 -9.84 -21.95
N VAL A 177 -4.36 -10.94 -21.38
CA VAL A 177 -4.49 -11.22 -19.94
C VAL A 177 -3.80 -10.15 -19.08
N GLU A 178 -2.59 -9.74 -19.46
CA GLU A 178 -1.82 -8.70 -18.72
C GLU A 178 -2.54 -7.35 -18.71
N HIS A 179 -3.25 -7.00 -19.79
CA HIS A 179 -3.93 -5.71 -19.90
C HIS A 179 -5.43 -5.77 -19.56
N ALA A 180 -5.99 -6.96 -19.33
CA ALA A 180 -7.40 -7.12 -18.95
C ALA A 180 -7.63 -6.53 -17.55
N LYS A 181 -8.45 -5.48 -17.51
CA LYS A 181 -8.82 -4.77 -16.27
C LYS A 181 -10.33 -4.54 -16.27
N HIS A 182 -10.94 -4.74 -15.13
CA HIS A 182 -12.34 -4.42 -14.89
C HIS A 182 -12.42 -3.39 -13.76
N GLN A 183 -13.13 -2.30 -14.00
CA GLN A 183 -13.41 -1.30 -12.97
C GLN A 183 -14.71 -1.65 -12.29
N GLU A 184 -14.62 -1.97 -10.99
CA GLU A 184 -15.79 -2.29 -10.15
C GLU A 184 -16.53 -1.01 -9.75
N GLU A 185 -17.76 -1.15 -9.30
CA GLU A 185 -18.50 -0.06 -8.65
C GLU A 185 -17.71 0.41 -7.43
N GLY A 186 -17.40 1.71 -7.39
CA GLY A 186 -16.51 2.30 -6.36
C GLY A 186 -15.09 2.59 -6.84
N GLY A 187 -14.76 2.29 -8.11
CA GLY A 187 -13.50 2.66 -8.74
C GLY A 187 -12.34 1.68 -8.52
N MET A 188 -12.58 0.56 -7.83
CA MET A 188 -11.58 -0.49 -7.65
C MET A 188 -11.29 -1.19 -8.98
N ILE A 189 -10.02 -1.43 -9.27
CA ILE A 189 -9.60 -2.13 -10.48
C ILE A 189 -9.34 -3.60 -10.13
N SER A 190 -10.10 -4.49 -10.76
CA SER A 190 -9.94 -5.93 -10.72
C SER A 190 -9.14 -6.39 -11.93
N GLU A 191 -8.13 -7.23 -11.72
CA GLU A 191 -7.26 -7.79 -12.77
C GLU A 191 -6.92 -9.24 -12.43
N PHE A 192 -6.34 -9.98 -13.39
CA PHE A 192 -5.82 -11.31 -13.14
C PHE A 192 -4.52 -11.24 -12.32
N ASP A 193 -4.36 -12.17 -11.38
CA ASP A 193 -3.18 -12.26 -10.52
C ASP A 193 -2.01 -12.94 -11.22
N GLY A 194 -2.28 -13.69 -12.27
CA GLY A 194 -1.31 -14.38 -13.08
C GLY A 194 -1.90 -14.99 -14.33
N MET A 195 -1.02 -15.61 -15.12
CA MET A 195 -1.42 -16.38 -16.29
C MET A 195 -0.76 -17.76 -16.25
N TRP A 196 -1.47 -18.73 -16.82
CA TRP A 196 -0.99 -20.10 -17.01
C TRP A 196 -0.64 -20.30 -18.49
N SER A 197 0.61 -20.62 -18.79
CA SER A 197 1.00 -20.99 -20.16
C SER A 197 0.64 -22.46 -20.42
N SER A 198 -0.18 -22.70 -21.44
CA SER A 198 -0.62 -24.04 -21.80
C SER A 198 0.51 -24.82 -22.50
N SER A 199 0.96 -25.90 -21.89
CA SER A 199 2.02 -26.75 -22.44
C SER A 199 1.63 -27.48 -23.74
N LEU A 200 0.32 -27.61 -24.00
CA LEU A 200 -0.20 -28.30 -25.20
C LEU A 200 -0.09 -27.44 -26.47
N THR A 201 -0.12 -26.13 -26.36
CA THR A 201 -0.05 -25.20 -27.48
C THR A 201 1.34 -24.67 -27.77
N ASP A 202 2.18 -24.54 -26.74
CA ASP A 202 3.59 -24.09 -26.90
C ASP A 202 4.49 -25.15 -27.54
N SER A 203 4.09 -26.42 -27.55
CA SER A 203 4.84 -27.51 -28.17
C SER A 203 4.56 -27.73 -29.67
N THR A 204 3.60 -27.00 -30.25
CA THR A 204 3.14 -27.14 -31.63
C THR A 204 3.39 -25.90 -32.51
N SER A 205 4.04 -24.87 -31.99
CA SER A 205 4.42 -23.66 -32.72
C SER A 205 5.89 -23.61 -33.09
#